data_89bb7ff231c225ea16551aef2031ead8
#
_entry.id   89bb7ff231c225ea16551aef2031ead8
#
_cell.length_a   1.000
_cell.length_b   1.000
_cell.length_c   1.000
_cell.angle_alpha   90.00
_cell.angle_beta   90.00
_cell.angle_gamma   90.00
#
_symmetry.space_group_name_H-M   'P 1'
#
loop_
_entity.id
_entity.type
_entity.pdbx_description
1 polymer ?
#
loop_
_entity_poly.entity_id
_entity_poly.type
_entity_poly.pdbx_seq_one_letter_code
_entity_poly.pdbx_strand_id
1 'polypeptide(L)'
;MIKNKKILVVGAGGFIGGHLINRLLQNRNNLIAADIKPKEYWFQDFEEVENHYLMDMKDINNCRKVTKGVDYVFNMACNMGGMGFIENNKAECMQSVLINTNLLISCKENKIKKYFFSSSACAYNKSKQQKANIDGLK
;
A
#
# COMPACT_ATOMS: atom_id res chain seq x y z
N MET A 1 4.13 19.14 0.85
CA MET A 1 4.70 18.15 -0.09
C MET A 1 5.75 17.34 0.67
N ILE A 2 5.77 15.99 0.53
CA ILE A 2 6.74 15.11 1.23
C ILE A 2 8.10 15.23 0.52
N LYS A 3 9.15 15.57 1.25
CA LYS A 3 10.51 15.73 0.72
C LYS A 3 11.55 15.16 1.69
N ASN A 4 12.67 14.68 1.15
CA ASN A 4 13.82 14.20 1.90
C ASN A 4 13.43 13.17 2.98
N LYS A 5 12.60 12.20 2.63
CA LYS A 5 12.14 11.13 3.52
C LYS A 5 12.53 9.77 2.96
N LYS A 6 12.77 8.83 3.86
CA LYS A 6 12.87 7.42 3.50
C LYS A 6 11.48 6.80 3.55
N ILE A 7 10.98 6.34 2.39
CA ILE A 7 9.58 5.96 2.21
C ILE A 7 9.50 4.54 1.66
N LEU A 8 8.70 3.71 2.30
CA LEU A 8 8.32 2.40 1.80
C LEU A 8 6.98 2.51 1.05
N VAL A 9 6.94 1.96 -0.15
CA VAL A 9 5.69 1.71 -0.89
C VAL A 9 5.50 0.20 -1.02
N VAL A 10 4.47 -0.32 -0.40
CA VAL A 10 4.05 -1.73 -0.51
C VAL A 10 2.95 -1.83 -1.56
N GLY A 11 3.01 -2.85 -2.44
CA GLY A 11 2.19 -2.91 -3.64
C GLY A 11 2.75 -2.03 -4.77
N ALA A 12 4.08 -1.87 -4.78
CA ALA A 12 4.82 -0.99 -5.69
C ALA A 12 4.68 -1.38 -7.16
N GLY A 13 4.56 -2.66 -7.47
CA GLY A 13 4.36 -3.20 -8.82
C GLY A 13 2.93 -3.09 -9.35
N GLY A 14 2.00 -2.57 -8.54
CA GLY A 14 0.64 -2.26 -8.95
C GLY A 14 0.54 -0.92 -9.69
N PHE A 15 -0.60 -0.67 -10.34
CA PHE A 15 -0.84 0.57 -11.08
C PHE A 15 -0.71 1.82 -10.20
N ILE A 16 -1.44 1.87 -9.09
CA ILE A 16 -1.41 3.03 -8.18
C ILE A 16 -0.06 3.16 -7.49
N GLY A 17 0.51 2.04 -7.00
CA GLY A 17 1.81 2.02 -6.33
C GLY A 17 2.93 2.55 -7.23
N GLY A 18 2.94 2.14 -8.50
CA GLY A 18 3.91 2.60 -9.48
C GLY A 18 3.82 4.11 -9.74
N HIS A 19 2.62 4.64 -9.99
CA HIS A 19 2.43 6.09 -10.16
C HIS A 19 2.81 6.90 -8.91
N LEU A 20 2.54 6.36 -7.72
CA LEU A 20 2.94 6.99 -6.46
C LEU A 20 4.46 7.07 -6.34
N ILE A 21 5.19 5.99 -6.67
CA ILE A 21 6.66 5.98 -6.67
C ILE A 21 7.19 7.08 -7.59
N ASN A 22 6.74 7.14 -8.85
CA ASN A 22 7.15 8.19 -9.79
C ASN A 22 6.94 9.59 -9.23
N ARG A 23 5.81 9.83 -8.58
CA ARG A 23 5.54 11.13 -7.97
C ARG A 23 6.44 11.44 -6.78
N LEU A 24 6.75 10.45 -5.97
CA LEU A 24 7.60 10.62 -4.79
C LEU A 24 9.08 10.82 -5.15
N LEU A 25 9.59 10.19 -6.21
CA LEU A 25 10.96 10.38 -6.73
C LEU A 25 11.24 11.83 -7.09
N GLN A 26 10.28 12.52 -7.72
CA GLN A 26 10.39 13.94 -8.09
C GLN A 26 10.70 14.88 -6.90
N ASN A 27 10.48 14.43 -5.67
CA ASN A 27 10.65 15.22 -4.45
C ASN A 27 11.89 14.83 -3.64
N ARG A 28 12.88 14.17 -4.24
CA ARG A 28 14.14 13.75 -3.60
C ARG A 28 13.92 12.88 -2.37
N ASN A 29 12.94 11.97 -2.42
CA ASN A 29 12.74 10.97 -1.39
C ASN A 29 13.61 9.74 -1.70
N ASN A 30 14.09 9.06 -0.66
CA ASN A 30 14.72 7.77 -0.77
C ASN A 30 13.61 6.70 -0.69
N LEU A 31 13.42 5.94 -1.77
CA LEU A 31 12.30 5.01 -1.88
C LEU A 31 12.74 3.56 -1.73
N ILE A 32 11.88 2.82 -1.04
CA ILE A 32 11.90 1.36 -0.96
C ILE A 32 10.62 0.86 -1.59
N ALA A 33 10.73 -0.02 -2.55
CA ALA A 33 9.61 -0.66 -3.23
C ALA A 33 9.49 -2.12 -2.80
N ALA A 34 8.29 -2.55 -2.41
CA ALA A 34 8.02 -3.94 -2.04
C ALA A 34 6.75 -4.44 -2.71
N ASP A 35 6.82 -5.63 -3.30
CA ASP A 35 5.68 -6.31 -3.93
C ASP A 35 5.87 -7.82 -3.87
N ILE A 36 4.78 -8.56 -3.98
CA ILE A 36 4.79 -10.02 -4.20
C ILE A 36 5.02 -10.36 -5.68
N LYS A 37 4.74 -9.40 -6.56
CA LYS A 37 4.90 -9.54 -8.00
C LYS A 37 6.36 -9.34 -8.41
N PRO A 38 6.96 -10.27 -9.18
CA PRO A 38 8.28 -10.08 -9.76
C PRO A 38 8.37 -8.77 -10.58
N LYS A 39 9.57 -8.14 -10.57
CA LYS A 39 9.78 -6.81 -11.15
C LYS A 39 9.42 -6.73 -12.64
N GLU A 40 9.67 -7.78 -13.39
CA GLU A 40 9.34 -7.88 -14.83
C GLU A 40 7.84 -7.77 -15.14
N TYR A 41 6.97 -7.94 -14.14
CA TYR A 41 5.51 -7.78 -14.28
C TYR A 41 4.98 -6.49 -13.69
N TRP A 42 5.86 -5.56 -13.30
CA TRP A 42 5.43 -4.28 -12.78
C TRP A 42 4.93 -3.37 -13.91
N PHE A 43 3.97 -2.51 -13.61
CA PHE A 43 3.44 -1.55 -14.57
C PHE A 43 4.47 -0.50 -15.00
N GLN A 44 5.46 -0.22 -14.14
CA GLN A 44 6.47 0.79 -14.36
C GLN A 44 7.82 0.28 -13.87
N ASP A 45 8.89 0.67 -14.56
CA ASP A 45 10.25 0.44 -14.13
C ASP A 45 10.81 1.69 -13.42
N PHE A 46 11.61 1.48 -12.40
CA PHE A 46 12.21 2.53 -11.57
C PHE A 46 13.68 2.23 -11.37
N GLU A 47 14.52 2.82 -12.20
CA GLU A 47 15.97 2.68 -12.06
C GLU A 47 16.49 3.38 -10.80
N GLU A 48 15.85 4.48 -10.39
CA GLU A 48 16.25 5.29 -9.23
C GLU A 48 15.85 4.69 -7.88
N VAL A 49 15.08 3.62 -7.85
CA VAL A 49 14.73 2.92 -6.61
C VAL A 49 15.76 1.84 -6.32
N GLU A 50 16.68 2.13 -5.38
CA GLU A 50 17.78 1.23 -5.05
C GLU A 50 17.34 -0.12 -4.45
N ASN A 51 16.24 -0.11 -3.68
CA ASN A 51 15.77 -1.26 -2.93
C ASN A 51 14.42 -1.76 -3.41
N HIS A 52 14.46 -2.87 -4.17
CA HIS A 52 13.28 -3.61 -4.59
C HIS A 52 13.21 -4.92 -3.82
N TYR A 53 12.11 -5.12 -3.10
CA TYR A 53 11.89 -6.34 -2.34
C TYR A 53 10.76 -7.16 -2.96
N LEU A 54 11.09 -8.35 -3.46
CA LEU A 54 10.10 -9.37 -3.81
C LEU A 54 9.73 -10.13 -2.54
N MET A 55 8.65 -9.71 -1.88
CA MET A 55 8.26 -10.22 -0.56
C MET A 55 6.75 -10.21 -0.36
N ASP A 56 6.25 -11.27 0.28
CA ASP A 56 4.85 -11.35 0.71
C ASP A 56 4.69 -10.69 2.09
N MET A 57 3.87 -9.65 2.17
CA MET A 57 3.58 -8.92 3.41
C MET A 57 2.56 -9.65 4.31
N LYS A 58 2.09 -10.83 3.94
CA LYS A 58 1.40 -11.73 4.87
C LYS A 58 2.35 -12.33 5.91
N ASP A 59 3.66 -12.33 5.62
CA ASP A 59 4.68 -12.69 6.61
C ASP A 59 5.11 -11.42 7.39
N ILE A 60 4.89 -11.45 8.70
CA ILE A 60 5.24 -10.35 9.60
C ILE A 60 6.75 -10.06 9.64
N ASN A 61 7.60 -11.07 9.42
CA ASN A 61 9.05 -10.88 9.40
C ASN A 61 9.47 -10.07 8.17
N ASN A 62 8.82 -10.27 7.03
CA ASN A 62 9.00 -9.45 5.85
C ASN A 62 8.60 -8.00 6.13
N CYS A 63 7.44 -7.79 6.77
CA CYS A 63 6.99 -6.45 7.17
C CYS A 63 8.00 -5.76 8.11
N ARG A 64 8.50 -6.46 9.12
CA ARG A 64 9.53 -5.96 10.05
C ARG A 64 10.81 -5.56 9.33
N LYS A 65 11.24 -6.38 8.37
CA LYS A 65 12.45 -6.13 7.57
C LYS A 65 12.32 -4.87 6.73
N VAL A 66 11.26 -4.73 5.94
CA VAL A 66 11.10 -3.62 4.99
C VAL A 66 10.78 -2.28 5.66
N THR A 67 10.18 -2.30 6.86
CA THR A 67 9.85 -1.08 7.61
C THR A 67 11.01 -0.54 8.44
N LYS A 68 12.13 -1.27 8.57
CA LYS A 68 13.25 -0.86 9.41
C LYS A 68 13.92 0.42 8.89
N GLY A 69 13.97 1.44 9.72
CA GLY A 69 14.63 2.71 9.41
C GLY A 69 13.91 3.57 8.35
N VAL A 70 12.63 3.31 8.13
CA VAL A 70 11.76 4.07 7.22
C VAL A 70 11.05 5.19 7.98
N ASP A 71 10.80 6.33 7.33
CA ASP A 71 10.02 7.43 7.92
C ASP A 71 8.53 7.25 7.70
N TYR A 72 8.14 6.92 6.45
CA TYR A 72 6.73 6.82 6.04
C TYR A 72 6.47 5.53 5.29
N VAL A 73 5.29 4.96 5.49
CA VAL A 73 4.83 3.76 4.77
C VAL A 73 3.54 4.07 4.03
N PHE A 74 3.50 3.71 2.75
CA PHE A 74 2.30 3.70 1.93
C PHE A 74 1.92 2.25 1.62
N ASN A 75 0.81 1.79 2.17
CA ASN A 75 0.27 0.47 1.87
C ASN A 75 -0.74 0.56 0.73
N MET A 76 -0.29 0.17 -0.47
CA MET A 76 -1.10 0.02 -1.68
C MET A 76 -1.38 -1.46 -1.99
N ALA A 77 -0.83 -2.39 -1.18
CA ALA A 77 -1.02 -3.82 -1.40
C ALA A 77 -2.42 -4.24 -1.00
N CYS A 78 -3.12 -4.86 -1.93
CA CYS A 78 -4.39 -5.50 -1.67
C CYS A 78 -4.61 -6.65 -2.67
N ASN A 79 -5.35 -7.65 -2.25
CA ASN A 79 -5.88 -8.67 -3.15
C ASN A 79 -7.34 -8.33 -3.42
N MET A 80 -7.55 -7.44 -4.38
CA MET A 80 -8.86 -6.86 -4.69
C MET A 80 -9.04 -6.75 -6.20
N GLY A 81 -10.30 -6.84 -6.64
CA GLY A 81 -10.71 -6.68 -8.03
C GLY A 81 -12.04 -5.93 -8.12
N GLY A 82 -12.72 -6.04 -9.25
CA GLY A 82 -14.09 -5.51 -9.40
C GLY A 82 -15.07 -6.25 -8.50
N MET A 83 -16.34 -5.77 -8.46
CA MET A 83 -17.38 -6.32 -7.58
C MET A 83 -17.53 -7.85 -7.70
N GLY A 84 -17.51 -8.40 -8.92
CA GLY A 84 -17.61 -9.84 -9.12
C GLY A 84 -16.44 -10.63 -8.50
N PHE A 85 -15.23 -10.07 -8.49
CA PHE A 85 -14.10 -10.68 -7.80
C PHE A 85 -14.32 -10.69 -6.29
N ILE A 86 -14.72 -9.57 -5.71
CA ILE A 86 -14.92 -9.40 -4.26
C ILE A 86 -16.03 -10.33 -3.75
N GLU A 87 -17.12 -10.46 -4.49
CA GLU A 87 -18.24 -11.33 -4.12
C GLU A 87 -17.86 -12.83 -4.09
N ASN A 88 -17.02 -13.25 -5.02
CA ASN A 88 -16.67 -14.65 -5.19
C ASN A 88 -15.36 -15.08 -4.48
N ASN A 89 -14.53 -14.13 -4.03
CA ASN A 89 -13.20 -14.38 -3.45
C ASN A 89 -13.03 -13.70 -2.10
N LYS A 90 -14.00 -13.84 -1.20
CA LYS A 90 -14.01 -13.16 0.11
C LYS A 90 -12.80 -13.52 0.98
N ALA A 91 -12.40 -14.79 0.95
CA ALA A 91 -11.24 -15.26 1.73
C ALA A 91 -9.94 -14.60 1.25
N GLU A 92 -9.75 -14.49 -0.05
CA GLU A 92 -8.60 -13.83 -0.66
C GLU A 92 -8.59 -12.33 -0.33
N CYS A 93 -9.76 -11.69 -0.38
CA CYS A 93 -9.89 -10.27 0.00
C CYS A 93 -9.52 -10.04 1.48
N MET A 94 -9.83 -10.98 2.37
CA MET A 94 -9.45 -10.91 3.80
C MET A 94 -7.94 -10.96 4.02
N GLN A 95 -7.15 -11.49 3.09
CA GLN A 95 -5.69 -11.45 3.16
C GLN A 95 -5.16 -10.00 3.17
N SER A 96 -5.89 -9.06 2.57
CA SER A 96 -5.56 -7.64 2.64
C SER A 96 -5.61 -7.08 4.06
N VAL A 97 -6.51 -7.60 4.90
CA VAL A 97 -6.59 -7.26 6.33
C VAL A 97 -5.35 -7.77 7.07
N LEU A 98 -4.91 -9.01 6.78
CA LEU A 98 -3.70 -9.57 7.37
C LEU A 98 -2.46 -8.76 7.01
N ILE A 99 -2.29 -8.43 5.72
CA ILE A 99 -1.19 -7.56 5.24
C ILE A 99 -1.19 -6.24 5.99
N ASN A 100 -2.34 -5.56 6.06
CA ASN A 100 -2.47 -4.28 6.73
C ASN A 100 -2.15 -4.37 8.22
N THR A 101 -2.63 -5.40 8.91
CA THR A 101 -2.37 -5.63 10.34
C THR A 101 -0.89 -5.87 10.61
N ASN A 102 -0.23 -6.73 9.83
CA ASN A 102 1.20 -7.02 9.97
C ASN A 102 2.06 -5.77 9.72
N LEU A 103 1.72 -4.98 8.71
CA LEU A 103 2.40 -3.71 8.44
C LEU A 103 2.20 -2.72 9.59
N LEU A 104 1.01 -2.58 10.14
CA LEU A 104 0.74 -1.69 11.29
C LEU A 104 1.53 -2.10 12.53
N ILE A 105 1.57 -3.40 12.84
CA ILE A 105 2.37 -3.93 13.97
C ILE A 105 3.84 -3.57 13.74
N SER A 106 4.39 -3.87 12.57
CA SER A 106 5.79 -3.60 12.24
C SER A 106 6.11 -2.10 12.22
N CYS A 107 5.18 -1.27 11.75
CA CYS A 107 5.32 0.19 11.79
C CYS A 107 5.38 0.72 13.23
N LYS A 108 4.57 0.17 14.14
CA LYS A 108 4.60 0.53 15.56
C LYS A 108 5.94 0.12 16.18
N GLU A 109 6.40 -1.12 15.96
CA GLU A 109 7.66 -1.65 16.47
C GLU A 109 8.85 -0.80 15.98
N ASN A 110 8.87 -0.43 14.69
CA ASN A 110 9.94 0.35 14.06
C ASN A 110 9.75 1.87 14.19
N LYS A 111 8.77 2.34 14.96
CA LYS A 111 8.49 3.76 15.24
C LYS A 111 8.31 4.63 13.98
N ILE A 112 7.58 4.10 12.99
CA ILE A 112 7.25 4.80 11.75
C ILE A 112 6.44 6.06 12.06
N LYS A 113 6.80 7.19 11.45
CA LYS A 113 6.17 8.49 11.72
C LYS A 113 4.78 8.63 11.11
N LYS A 114 4.57 8.05 9.91
CA LYS A 114 3.28 8.10 9.20
C LYS A 114 3.04 6.81 8.43
N TYR A 115 1.82 6.33 8.54
CA TYR A 115 1.31 5.21 7.78
C TYR A 115 0.09 5.65 6.97
N PHE A 116 0.10 5.36 5.68
CA PHE A 116 -1.04 5.56 4.79
C PHE A 116 -1.60 4.21 4.36
N PHE A 117 -2.91 4.08 4.45
CA PHE A 117 -3.66 2.93 3.98
C PHE A 117 -4.68 3.36 2.94
N SER A 118 -4.67 2.73 1.77
CA SER A 118 -5.70 2.94 0.76
C SER A 118 -6.96 2.19 1.16
N SER A 119 -7.96 2.94 1.64
CA SER A 119 -9.28 2.41 1.99
C SER A 119 -10.19 2.36 0.76
N SER A 120 -11.44 2.03 0.96
CA SER A 120 -12.45 1.93 -0.08
C SER A 120 -13.72 2.70 0.29
N ALA A 121 -14.39 3.29 -0.70
CA ALA A 121 -15.73 3.85 -0.54
C ALA A 121 -16.76 2.79 -0.09
N CYS A 122 -16.50 1.51 -0.39
CA CYS A 122 -17.35 0.40 0.05
C CYS A 122 -17.36 0.19 1.58
N ALA A 123 -16.45 0.84 2.32
CA ALA A 123 -16.46 0.83 3.77
C ALA A 123 -17.62 1.64 4.37
N TYR A 124 -18.21 2.54 3.60
CA TYR A 124 -19.32 3.37 4.06
C TYR A 124 -20.69 2.67 3.89
N ASN A 125 -21.61 3.01 4.77
CA ASN A 125 -22.96 2.43 4.75
C ASN A 125 -23.66 2.71 3.40
N LYS A 126 -24.12 1.65 2.73
CA LYS A 126 -24.79 1.69 1.42
C LYS A 126 -26.00 2.62 1.42
N SER A 127 -26.78 2.68 2.50
CA SER A 127 -27.97 3.55 2.58
C SER A 127 -27.62 5.04 2.52
N LYS A 128 -26.40 5.41 2.87
CA LYS A 128 -25.88 6.78 2.83
C LYS A 128 -25.19 7.14 1.50
N GLN A 129 -25.14 6.21 0.55
CA GLN A 129 -24.49 6.40 -0.75
C GLN A 129 -25.48 6.40 -1.93
N GLN A 130 -26.78 6.48 -1.66
CA GLN A 130 -27.81 6.34 -2.68
C GLN A 130 -28.12 7.64 -3.47
N LYS A 131 -27.62 8.79 -3.02
CA LYS A 131 -27.85 10.09 -3.66
C LYS A 131 -26.54 10.71 -4.10
N ALA A 132 -26.52 11.36 -5.26
CA ALA A 132 -25.33 12.04 -5.78
C ALA A 132 -24.90 13.25 -4.92
N ASN A 133 -25.84 13.94 -4.30
CA ASN A 133 -25.61 15.08 -3.42
C ASN A 133 -26.04 14.71 -2.00
N ILE A 134 -25.07 14.31 -1.17
CA ILE A 134 -25.22 14.08 0.27
C ILE A 134 -24.15 14.89 1.02
N ASP A 135 -24.53 15.35 2.22
CA ASP A 135 -23.56 15.95 3.11
C ASP A 135 -22.42 14.95 3.43
N GLY A 136 -21.20 15.46 3.51
CA GLY A 136 -20.05 14.64 3.82
C GLY A 136 -20.23 13.88 5.14
N LEU A 137 -19.78 12.65 5.18
CA LEU A 137 -19.78 11.86 6.42
C LEU A 137 -18.83 12.53 7.43
N LYS A 138 -19.36 12.89 8.59
CA LYS A 138 -18.63 13.43 9.73
C LYS A 138 -18.12 12.32 10.64
#